data_3d940bc8fb65a8e5e876022dee9462c6
#
_entry.id   3d940bc8fb65a8e5e876022dee9462c6
#
_cell.length_a   1.000
_cell.length_b   1.000
_cell.length_c   1.000
_cell.angle_alpha   90.00
_cell.angle_beta   90.00
_cell.angle_gamma   90.00
#
_symmetry.space_group_name_H-M   'P 1'
#
loop_
_entity.id
_entity.type
_entity.pdbx_description
1 polymer ?
#
loop_
_entity_poly.entity_id
_entity_poly.type
_entity_poly.pdbx_seq_one_letter_code
_entity_poly.pdbx_strand_id
1 'polypeptide(L)'
;MSNKRPSQVNGDLSLPFDISAANSAPTKTRVPSIKADNLIARIGTPRANAAVSTTSPEGDKEHTKRFKDYTVLQQHVLFWDRDADGQIYPWDTYTGFRELGFNIAFSLLALLIIHSGFSYPTRLAYSWLPDPLFRVYVGSIHKAKHGSDSETYDSEGRFRPQQFEDMFAKYDKSGDGTLTLSELFALMHGNRNVLDPFGWGAALFEFGSTWLLIQKDGRCHKEDLRGVYDGSIFWRIREERTKGPGWNQGWGIGGDRFVGSVKI
;
A
#
# COMPACT_ATOMS: atom_id res chain seq x y z
N MET A 1 9.61 -36.22 -7.71
CA MET A 1 9.44 -36.18 -6.25
C MET A 1 8.36 -35.17 -5.94
N SER A 2 7.19 -35.64 -5.49
CA SER A 2 6.00 -34.83 -5.24
C SER A 2 6.23 -34.02 -3.96
N ASN A 3 6.35 -32.71 -4.09
CA ASN A 3 6.46 -31.80 -2.95
C ASN A 3 5.05 -31.58 -2.38
N LYS A 4 4.64 -32.45 -1.45
CA LYS A 4 3.42 -32.27 -0.67
C LYS A 4 3.61 -31.03 0.17
N ARG A 5 2.75 -30.00 -0.06
CA ARG A 5 2.59 -28.87 0.87
C ARG A 5 2.40 -29.42 2.28
N PRO A 6 2.96 -28.77 3.32
CA PRO A 6 2.56 -29.10 4.68
C PRO A 6 1.05 -28.94 4.76
N SER A 7 0.35 -30.00 5.11
CA SER A 7 -1.08 -29.95 5.41
C SER A 7 -1.28 -28.87 6.47
N GLN A 8 -2.07 -27.86 6.15
CA GLN A 8 -2.54 -26.92 7.15
C GLN A 8 -3.16 -27.78 8.27
N VAL A 9 -2.56 -27.69 9.44
CA VAL A 9 -3.11 -28.30 10.64
C VAL A 9 -4.40 -27.54 10.89
N ASN A 10 -5.53 -28.14 10.49
CA ASN A 10 -6.85 -27.81 10.98
C ASN A 10 -6.83 -28.13 12.48
N GLY A 11 -6.26 -27.26 13.28
CA GLY A 11 -6.57 -27.23 14.71
C GLY A 11 -8.04 -26.88 14.80
N ASP A 12 -8.79 -27.78 15.39
CA ASP A 12 -10.24 -27.71 15.63
C ASP A 12 -10.56 -26.43 16.45
N LEU A 13 -10.60 -25.30 15.79
CA LEU A 13 -11.31 -24.12 16.23
C LEU A 13 -12.72 -24.33 15.71
N SER A 14 -13.58 -24.96 16.51
CA SER A 14 -15.02 -25.02 16.26
C SER A 14 -15.57 -23.58 16.35
N LEU A 15 -15.38 -22.83 15.27
CA LEU A 15 -15.97 -21.51 15.13
C LEU A 15 -17.50 -21.71 15.01
N PRO A 16 -18.30 -20.86 15.67
CA PRO A 16 -19.78 -20.95 15.61
C PRO A 16 -20.33 -20.56 14.24
N PHE A 17 -19.48 -20.37 13.24
CA PHE A 17 -19.81 -19.96 11.88
C PHE A 17 -18.79 -20.50 10.88
N ASP A 18 -19.21 -20.72 9.64
CA ASP A 18 -18.33 -21.09 8.54
C ASP A 18 -17.56 -19.88 8.00
N ILE A 19 -16.26 -20.06 7.79
CA ILE A 19 -15.37 -19.05 7.19
C ILE A 19 -15.21 -19.22 5.67
N SER A 20 -15.76 -20.28 5.11
CA SER A 20 -15.74 -20.56 3.67
C SER A 20 -17.08 -21.07 3.19
N ALA A 21 -17.41 -20.78 1.92
CA ALA A 21 -18.58 -21.32 1.26
C ALA A 21 -18.14 -22.32 0.19
N ALA A 22 -18.64 -23.56 0.28
CA ALA A 22 -18.19 -24.68 -0.56
C ALA A 22 -18.32 -24.41 -2.07
N ASN A 23 -19.34 -23.68 -2.49
CA ASN A 23 -19.63 -23.35 -3.88
C ASN A 23 -19.07 -22.00 -4.32
N SER A 24 -18.30 -21.31 -3.48
CA SER A 24 -17.67 -20.03 -3.80
C SER A 24 -16.17 -20.21 -4.00
N ALA A 25 -15.71 -20.16 -5.26
CA ALA A 25 -14.28 -20.21 -5.58
C ALA A 25 -13.46 -19.11 -4.87
N PRO A 26 -13.93 -17.84 -4.77
CA PRO A 26 -13.21 -16.82 -4.04
C PRO A 26 -12.94 -17.16 -2.58
N THR A 27 -13.90 -17.72 -1.85
CA THR A 27 -13.72 -18.12 -0.44
C THR A 27 -12.78 -19.30 -0.27
N LYS A 28 -12.80 -20.26 -1.20
CA LYS A 28 -11.89 -21.42 -1.19
C LYS A 28 -10.43 -21.02 -1.47
N THR A 29 -10.24 -20.02 -2.33
CA THR A 29 -8.89 -19.53 -2.71
C THR A 29 -8.37 -18.48 -1.76
N ARG A 30 -9.26 -17.75 -1.09
CA ARG A 30 -8.94 -16.71 -0.12
C ARG A 30 -9.14 -17.26 1.30
N VAL A 31 -8.15 -18.02 1.74
CA VAL A 31 -8.16 -18.54 3.12
C VAL A 31 -7.73 -17.41 4.05
N PRO A 32 -8.57 -17.02 5.04
CA PRO A 32 -8.21 -15.96 5.99
C PRO A 32 -7.03 -16.38 6.87
N SER A 33 -6.26 -15.39 7.33
CA SER A 33 -5.14 -15.60 8.24
C SER A 33 -5.64 -15.76 9.69
N ILE A 34 -6.20 -16.90 10.04
CA ILE A 34 -6.82 -17.16 11.37
C ILE A 34 -5.79 -17.05 12.50
N LYS A 35 -4.55 -17.46 12.26
CA LYS A 35 -3.49 -17.40 13.29
C LYS A 35 -3.11 -15.96 13.69
N ALA A 36 -3.44 -14.98 12.87
CA ALA A 36 -3.14 -13.59 13.15
C ALA A 36 -3.94 -13.03 14.33
N ASP A 37 -5.10 -13.61 14.65
CA ASP A 37 -5.90 -13.24 15.84
C ASP A 37 -5.13 -13.41 17.16
N ASN A 38 -4.19 -14.34 17.20
CA ASN A 38 -3.35 -14.57 18.39
C ASN A 38 -2.26 -13.51 18.58
N LEU A 39 -1.91 -12.79 17.50
CA LEU A 39 -0.80 -11.84 17.48
C LEU A 39 -1.28 -10.38 17.43
N ILE A 40 -2.43 -10.14 16.84
CA ILE A 40 -3.03 -8.81 16.71
C ILE A 40 -4.39 -8.81 17.43
N ALA A 41 -4.46 -8.14 18.60
CA ALA A 41 -5.71 -8.04 19.34
C ALA A 41 -6.82 -7.44 18.48
N ARG A 42 -7.99 -8.09 18.43
CA ARG A 42 -9.16 -7.64 17.65
C ARG A 42 -8.80 -7.34 16.18
N ILE A 43 -8.14 -8.27 15.52
CA ILE A 43 -7.62 -8.10 14.15
C ILE A 43 -8.69 -7.66 13.13
N GLY A 44 -9.95 -8.09 13.31
CA GLY A 44 -11.08 -7.69 12.48
C GLY A 44 -11.54 -6.23 12.66
N THR A 45 -11.03 -5.52 13.66
CA THR A 45 -11.39 -4.12 13.92
C THR A 45 -10.43 -3.20 13.16
N PRO A 46 -10.92 -2.30 12.27
CA PRO A 46 -10.08 -1.33 11.59
C PRO A 46 -9.32 -0.41 12.56
N ARG A 47 -8.08 -0.10 12.25
CA ARG A 47 -7.23 0.83 13.00
C ARG A 47 -7.29 2.21 12.37
N ALA A 48 -7.69 3.21 13.17
CA ALA A 48 -7.83 4.56 12.67
C ALA A 48 -6.48 5.12 12.19
N ASN A 49 -5.43 4.97 12.98
CA ASN A 49 -4.16 5.69 12.82
C ASN A 49 -2.90 4.81 12.93
N ALA A 50 -3.03 3.48 12.82
CA ALA A 50 -1.89 2.57 12.90
C ALA A 50 -2.02 1.45 11.87
N ALA A 51 -1.04 1.30 10.98
CA ALA A 51 -0.89 0.11 10.16
C ALA A 51 -0.14 -0.95 10.96
N VAL A 52 -0.80 -2.07 11.22
CA VAL A 52 -0.28 -3.16 12.06
C VAL A 52 -0.12 -4.45 11.26
N SER A 53 0.78 -5.31 11.71
CA SER A 53 0.99 -6.64 11.15
C SER A 53 1.29 -7.64 12.26
N THR A 54 1.34 -8.93 11.94
CA THR A 54 1.71 -9.97 12.90
C THR A 54 3.13 -9.83 13.44
N THR A 55 4.03 -9.18 12.70
CA THR A 55 5.39 -8.87 13.15
C THR A 55 5.50 -7.51 13.84
N SER A 56 4.57 -6.60 13.55
CA SER A 56 4.48 -5.27 14.19
C SER A 56 3.04 -5.03 14.69
N PRO A 57 2.61 -5.69 15.79
CA PRO A 57 1.21 -5.62 16.25
C PRO A 57 0.76 -4.23 16.70
N GLU A 58 1.70 -3.35 16.99
CA GLU A 58 1.44 -1.95 17.36
C GLU A 58 1.81 -0.95 16.25
N GLY A 59 2.21 -1.46 15.07
CA GLY A 59 2.67 -0.65 13.94
C GLY A 59 4.01 0.06 14.22
N ASP A 60 4.27 1.12 13.46
CA ASP A 60 5.39 2.03 13.73
C ASP A 60 4.98 3.04 14.80
N LYS A 61 5.49 2.85 16.04
CA LYS A 61 5.10 3.66 17.21
C LYS A 61 5.44 5.14 17.05
N GLU A 62 6.60 5.46 16.53
CA GLU A 62 7.03 6.85 16.39
C GLU A 62 6.23 7.56 15.29
N HIS A 63 6.02 6.90 14.18
CA HIS A 63 5.19 7.42 13.09
C HIS A 63 3.74 7.60 13.53
N THR A 64 3.15 6.57 14.15
CA THR A 64 1.77 6.62 14.68
C THR A 64 1.61 7.74 15.71
N LYS A 65 2.58 7.94 16.62
CA LYS A 65 2.56 9.02 17.60
C LYS A 65 2.64 10.40 16.93
N ARG A 66 3.49 10.53 15.92
CA ARG A 66 3.67 11.78 15.17
C ARG A 66 2.39 12.20 14.44
N PHE A 67 1.68 11.25 13.85
CA PHE A 67 0.51 11.48 13.01
C PHE A 67 -0.79 10.92 13.59
N LYS A 68 -0.89 10.87 14.93
CA LYS A 68 -1.99 10.23 15.67
C LYS A 68 -3.40 10.74 15.32
N ASP A 69 -3.50 11.97 14.83
CA ASP A 69 -4.75 12.63 14.50
C ASP A 69 -5.20 12.43 13.03
N TYR A 70 -4.42 11.64 12.26
CA TYR A 70 -4.69 11.32 10.86
C TYR A 70 -5.00 9.84 10.69
N THR A 71 -5.93 9.53 9.76
CA THR A 71 -6.19 8.13 9.37
C THR A 71 -4.96 7.55 8.67
N VAL A 72 -4.86 6.21 8.61
CA VAL A 72 -3.70 5.57 7.98
C VAL A 72 -3.56 5.96 6.52
N LEU A 73 -4.67 6.10 5.78
CA LEU A 73 -4.63 6.58 4.40
C LEU A 73 -4.18 8.05 4.30
N GLN A 74 -4.59 8.90 5.23
CA GLN A 74 -4.05 10.28 5.30
C GLN A 74 -2.55 10.26 5.60
N GLN A 75 -2.08 9.45 6.56
CA GLN A 75 -0.67 9.30 6.88
C GLN A 75 0.15 8.90 5.65
N HIS A 76 -0.38 8.00 4.81
CA HIS A 76 0.26 7.61 3.55
C HIS A 76 0.58 8.81 2.66
N VAL A 77 -0.33 9.78 2.55
CA VAL A 77 -0.16 10.93 1.64
C VAL A 77 0.52 12.14 2.28
N LEU A 78 0.62 12.21 3.62
CA LEU A 78 1.28 13.32 4.32
C LEU A 78 2.75 13.52 3.96
N PHE A 79 3.42 12.52 3.40
CA PHE A 79 4.78 12.67 2.90
C PHE A 79 4.88 13.72 1.80
N TRP A 80 3.82 13.88 0.99
CA TRP A 80 3.76 14.86 -0.10
C TRP A 80 3.15 16.19 0.34
N ASP A 81 2.46 16.28 1.47
CA ASP A 81 1.98 17.55 2.06
C ASP A 81 3.16 18.23 2.79
N ARG A 82 3.95 19.00 2.05
CA ARG A 82 5.27 19.46 2.48
C ARG A 82 5.22 20.60 3.48
N ASP A 83 4.23 21.46 3.38
CA ASP A 83 4.01 22.63 4.24
C ASP A 83 2.91 22.38 5.29
N ALA A 84 2.33 21.15 5.29
CA ALA A 84 1.30 20.71 6.23
C ALA A 84 0.04 21.58 6.18
N ASP A 85 -0.33 22.07 4.99
CA ASP A 85 -1.55 22.86 4.77
C ASP A 85 -2.79 21.99 4.46
N GLY A 86 -2.60 20.67 4.37
CA GLY A 86 -3.65 19.69 4.04
C GLY A 86 -3.94 19.59 2.55
N GLN A 87 -3.07 20.13 1.69
CA GLN A 87 -3.21 20.12 0.25
C GLN A 87 -1.88 19.71 -0.39
N ILE A 88 -1.95 18.87 -1.40
CA ILE A 88 -0.79 18.39 -2.14
C ILE A 88 -0.85 19.00 -3.54
N TYR A 89 0.10 19.85 -3.86
CA TYR A 89 0.23 20.45 -5.18
C TYR A 89 0.98 19.53 -6.14
N PRO A 90 0.79 19.69 -7.46
CA PRO A 90 1.54 18.89 -8.45
C PRO A 90 3.06 18.93 -8.23
N TRP A 91 3.59 20.07 -7.83
CA TRP A 91 5.02 20.22 -7.56
C TRP A 91 5.49 19.44 -6.32
N ASP A 92 4.64 19.31 -5.29
CA ASP A 92 4.95 18.54 -4.09
C ASP A 92 5.07 17.04 -4.43
N THR A 93 4.16 16.54 -5.26
CA THR A 93 4.22 15.17 -5.78
C THR A 93 5.50 14.94 -6.56
N TYR A 94 5.82 15.82 -7.52
CA TYR A 94 7.08 15.73 -8.27
C TYR A 94 8.28 15.68 -7.34
N THR A 95 8.37 16.62 -6.40
CA THR A 95 9.49 16.72 -5.46
C THR A 95 9.59 15.48 -4.56
N GLY A 96 8.46 15.00 -4.03
CA GLY A 96 8.43 13.80 -3.19
C GLY A 96 8.92 12.55 -3.94
N PHE A 97 8.49 12.34 -5.18
CA PHE A 97 9.00 11.23 -6.00
C PHE A 97 10.50 11.36 -6.29
N ARG A 98 10.99 12.59 -6.54
CA ARG A 98 12.43 12.86 -6.67
C ARG A 98 13.20 12.53 -5.38
N GLU A 99 12.63 12.90 -4.23
CA GLU A 99 13.21 12.58 -2.91
C GLU A 99 13.22 11.08 -2.62
N LEU A 100 12.27 10.33 -3.14
CA LEU A 100 12.25 8.86 -3.08
C LEU A 100 13.21 8.20 -4.08
N GLY A 101 13.86 8.99 -4.97
CA GLY A 101 14.89 8.54 -5.91
C GLY A 101 14.37 8.14 -7.28
N PHE A 102 13.12 8.42 -7.61
CA PHE A 102 12.63 8.25 -8.97
C PHE A 102 13.24 9.31 -9.92
N ASN A 103 13.46 8.94 -11.17
CA ASN A 103 13.98 9.86 -12.16
C ASN A 103 12.96 10.94 -12.54
N ILE A 104 13.42 11.96 -13.30
CA ILE A 104 12.59 13.08 -13.71
C ILE A 104 11.36 12.63 -14.49
N ALA A 105 11.54 11.72 -15.46
CA ALA A 105 10.46 11.26 -16.33
C ALA A 105 9.38 10.54 -15.53
N PHE A 106 9.76 9.62 -14.62
CA PHE A 106 8.81 8.92 -13.75
C PHE A 106 8.13 9.87 -12.77
N SER A 107 8.83 10.82 -12.20
CA SER A 107 8.27 11.81 -11.27
C SER A 107 7.24 12.72 -11.94
N LEU A 108 7.47 13.10 -13.20
CA LEU A 108 6.48 13.85 -14.01
C LEU A 108 5.28 12.96 -14.36
N LEU A 109 5.51 11.69 -14.70
CA LEU A 109 4.42 10.74 -14.96
C LEU A 109 3.55 10.53 -13.71
N ALA A 110 4.17 10.35 -12.54
CA ALA A 110 3.49 10.22 -11.26
C ALA A 110 2.62 11.46 -10.95
N LEU A 111 3.18 12.65 -11.12
CA LEU A 111 2.45 13.91 -10.99
C LEU A 111 1.20 13.91 -11.88
N LEU A 112 1.34 13.58 -13.16
CA LEU A 112 0.22 13.59 -14.10
C LEU A 112 -0.87 12.58 -13.71
N ILE A 113 -0.48 11.33 -13.39
CA ILE A 113 -1.44 10.26 -13.02
C ILE A 113 -2.16 10.62 -11.73
N ILE A 114 -1.43 11.00 -10.68
CA ILE A 114 -2.01 11.26 -9.36
C ILE A 114 -2.95 12.47 -9.41
N HIS A 115 -2.51 13.60 -9.97
CA HIS A 115 -3.33 14.80 -9.96
C HIS A 115 -4.50 14.77 -10.92
N SER A 116 -4.39 14.09 -12.08
CA SER A 116 -5.54 13.87 -12.96
C SER A 116 -6.57 12.91 -12.37
N GLY A 117 -6.12 11.91 -11.60
CA GLY A 117 -7.00 10.90 -10.99
C GLY A 117 -7.62 11.32 -9.67
N PHE A 118 -6.87 11.99 -8.80
CA PHE A 118 -7.27 12.20 -7.40
C PHE A 118 -7.68 13.64 -7.06
N SER A 119 -7.32 14.63 -7.89
CA SER A 119 -7.68 16.02 -7.61
C SER A 119 -9.19 16.21 -7.53
N TYR A 120 -9.93 15.81 -8.56
CA TYR A 120 -11.37 16.04 -8.57
C TYR A 120 -12.15 15.21 -7.54
N PRO A 121 -11.92 13.90 -7.37
CA PRO A 121 -12.57 13.11 -6.31
C PRO A 121 -12.38 13.70 -4.90
N THR A 122 -11.18 14.15 -4.58
CA THR A 122 -10.92 14.78 -3.28
C THR A 122 -11.51 16.19 -3.17
N ARG A 123 -11.56 16.94 -4.27
CA ARG A 123 -12.19 18.26 -4.34
C ARG A 123 -13.70 18.23 -4.10
N LEU A 124 -14.38 17.17 -4.55
CA LEU A 124 -15.84 17.02 -4.40
C LEU A 124 -16.34 17.09 -2.94
N ALA A 125 -15.47 16.84 -1.95
CA ALA A 125 -15.82 17.04 -0.54
C ALA A 125 -16.05 18.54 -0.18
N TYR A 126 -15.55 19.44 -1.00
CA TYR A 126 -15.56 20.90 -0.71
C TYR A 126 -16.26 21.72 -1.78
N SER A 127 -16.25 21.27 -3.04
CA SER A 127 -16.81 22.02 -4.18
C SER A 127 -17.14 21.10 -5.33
N TRP A 128 -18.21 21.43 -6.09
CA TRP A 128 -18.54 20.77 -7.35
C TRP A 128 -17.66 21.22 -8.52
N LEU A 129 -16.98 22.36 -8.39
CA LEU A 129 -16.09 22.84 -9.44
C LEU A 129 -14.72 22.17 -9.31
N PRO A 130 -14.13 21.71 -10.42
CA PRO A 130 -12.76 21.22 -10.44
C PRO A 130 -11.77 22.25 -9.86
N ASP A 131 -10.71 21.77 -9.27
CA ASP A 131 -9.63 22.63 -8.80
C ASP A 131 -8.74 23.08 -9.97
N PRO A 132 -8.62 24.38 -10.26
CA PRO A 132 -7.79 24.87 -11.35
C PRO A 132 -6.29 24.61 -11.12
N LEU A 133 -5.87 24.35 -9.88
CA LEU A 133 -4.49 24.03 -9.52
C LEU A 133 -4.25 22.51 -9.39
N PHE A 134 -5.27 21.70 -9.68
CA PHE A 134 -5.20 20.24 -9.62
C PHE A 134 -4.69 19.69 -8.27
N ARG A 135 -4.97 20.36 -7.14
CA ARG A 135 -4.56 19.93 -5.80
C ARG A 135 -5.27 18.64 -5.39
N VAL A 136 -4.58 17.81 -4.61
CA VAL A 136 -5.17 16.67 -3.88
C VAL A 136 -5.35 17.06 -2.43
N TYR A 137 -6.54 16.80 -1.88
CA TYR A 137 -6.91 17.24 -0.52
C TYR A 137 -6.76 16.10 0.47
N VAL A 138 -5.84 16.24 1.44
CA VAL A 138 -5.53 15.23 2.46
C VAL A 138 -6.76 14.86 3.28
N GLY A 139 -7.56 15.84 3.70
CA GLY A 139 -8.75 15.63 4.52
C GLY A 139 -9.82 14.72 3.88
N SER A 140 -9.82 14.62 2.57
CA SER A 140 -10.80 13.85 1.79
C SER A 140 -10.19 12.79 0.90
N ILE A 141 -8.94 12.39 1.13
CA ILE A 141 -8.24 11.42 0.29
C ILE A 141 -8.99 10.08 0.17
N HIS A 142 -9.73 9.67 1.20
CA HIS A 142 -10.56 8.47 1.18
C HIS A 142 -11.67 8.50 0.10
N LYS A 143 -12.05 9.68 -0.41
CA LYS A 143 -13.00 9.82 -1.52
C LYS A 143 -12.41 9.42 -2.88
N ALA A 144 -11.10 9.35 -2.97
CA ALA A 144 -10.40 8.91 -4.17
C ALA A 144 -10.15 7.40 -4.22
N LYS A 145 -10.59 6.63 -3.21
CA LYS A 145 -10.52 5.15 -3.26
C LYS A 145 -11.27 4.61 -4.47
N HIS A 146 -10.68 3.62 -5.11
CA HIS A 146 -11.29 2.86 -6.22
C HIS A 146 -11.60 1.43 -5.80
N GLY A 147 -12.35 0.69 -6.62
CA GLY A 147 -12.82 -0.64 -6.26
C GLY A 147 -11.80 -1.76 -6.45
N SER A 148 -10.79 -1.55 -7.30
CA SER A 148 -9.80 -2.58 -7.67
C SER A 148 -8.53 -2.44 -6.84
N ASP A 149 -8.66 -2.30 -5.51
CA ASP A 149 -7.56 -2.17 -4.56
C ASP A 149 -7.36 -3.43 -3.71
N SER A 150 -6.47 -3.37 -2.72
CA SER A 150 -6.22 -4.46 -1.77
C SER A 150 -7.29 -4.59 -0.68
N GLU A 151 -8.25 -3.66 -0.60
CA GLU A 151 -9.24 -3.54 0.49
C GLU A 151 -8.61 -3.36 1.90
N THR A 152 -7.32 -3.03 1.96
CA THR A 152 -6.59 -2.82 3.21
C THR A 152 -6.98 -1.52 3.90
N TYR A 153 -7.45 -0.53 3.15
CA TYR A 153 -8.16 0.62 3.73
C TYR A 153 -9.67 0.43 3.66
N ASP A 154 -10.38 0.84 4.69
CA ASP A 154 -11.83 0.94 4.63
C ASP A 154 -12.30 2.26 3.97
N SER A 155 -13.63 2.48 3.93
CA SER A 155 -14.24 3.67 3.32
C SER A 155 -13.87 4.99 4.03
N GLU A 156 -13.37 4.92 5.26
CA GLU A 156 -12.94 6.06 6.06
C GLU A 156 -11.41 6.27 6.03
N GLY A 157 -10.67 5.43 5.28
CA GLY A 157 -9.22 5.48 5.24
C GLY A 157 -8.53 4.84 6.45
N ARG A 158 -9.26 4.04 7.24
CA ARG A 158 -8.70 3.28 8.37
C ARG A 158 -8.09 1.99 7.87
N PHE A 159 -7.05 1.52 8.53
CA PHE A 159 -6.34 0.28 8.17
C PHE A 159 -7.10 -0.95 8.66
N ARG A 160 -7.24 -1.96 7.81
CA ARG A 160 -7.89 -3.24 8.07
C ARG A 160 -6.83 -4.34 8.26
N PRO A 161 -6.41 -4.65 9.51
CA PRO A 161 -5.32 -5.60 9.77
C PRO A 161 -5.60 -7.00 9.20
N GLN A 162 -6.82 -7.52 9.38
CA GLN A 162 -7.20 -8.81 8.86
C GLN A 162 -7.01 -8.89 7.34
N GLN A 163 -7.43 -7.85 6.61
CA GLN A 163 -7.31 -7.81 5.16
C GLN A 163 -5.85 -7.78 4.69
N PHE A 164 -4.99 -7.07 5.43
CA PHE A 164 -3.55 -7.06 5.16
C PHE A 164 -2.92 -8.44 5.36
N GLU A 165 -3.25 -9.12 6.45
CA GLU A 165 -2.78 -10.49 6.71
C GLU A 165 -3.32 -11.49 5.69
N ASP A 166 -4.60 -11.39 5.30
CA ASP A 166 -5.24 -12.24 4.30
C ASP A 166 -4.63 -12.07 2.91
N MET A 167 -4.19 -10.87 2.58
CA MET A 167 -3.47 -10.59 1.33
C MET A 167 -2.20 -11.44 1.22
N PHE A 168 -1.38 -11.47 2.28
CA PHE A 168 -0.19 -12.33 2.33
C PHE A 168 -0.56 -13.82 2.39
N ALA A 169 -1.53 -14.21 3.21
CA ALA A 169 -1.98 -15.60 3.29
C ALA A 169 -2.43 -16.16 1.92
N LYS A 170 -2.97 -15.30 1.06
CA LYS A 170 -3.44 -15.69 -0.27
C LYS A 170 -2.35 -15.66 -1.34
N TYR A 171 -1.55 -14.60 -1.39
CA TYR A 171 -0.67 -14.32 -2.54
C TYR A 171 0.79 -14.66 -2.30
N ASP A 172 1.28 -14.67 -1.06
CA ASP A 172 2.59 -15.20 -0.71
C ASP A 172 2.56 -16.74 -0.77
N LYS A 173 2.93 -17.27 -1.93
CA LYS A 173 2.88 -18.73 -2.18
C LYS A 173 4.01 -19.47 -1.48
N SER A 174 5.12 -18.80 -1.22
CA SER A 174 6.28 -19.36 -0.54
C SER A 174 6.10 -19.36 0.99
N GLY A 175 5.26 -18.49 1.52
CA GLY A 175 5.04 -18.32 2.96
C GLY A 175 6.24 -17.69 3.67
N ASP A 176 7.06 -16.94 2.92
CA ASP A 176 8.29 -16.33 3.45
C ASP A 176 8.12 -14.87 3.89
N GLY A 177 6.88 -14.35 3.86
CA GLY A 177 6.55 -12.97 4.22
C GLY A 177 6.98 -11.96 3.14
N THR A 178 7.12 -12.40 1.90
CA THR A 178 7.46 -11.53 0.77
C THR A 178 6.52 -11.75 -0.41
N LEU A 179 6.41 -10.75 -1.28
CA LEU A 179 5.70 -10.85 -2.55
C LEU A 179 6.67 -10.59 -3.70
N THR A 180 6.76 -11.54 -4.63
CA THR A 180 7.42 -11.37 -5.91
C THR A 180 6.58 -10.49 -6.84
N LEU A 181 7.18 -9.99 -7.92
CA LEU A 181 6.44 -9.23 -8.93
C LEU A 181 5.26 -10.02 -9.52
N SER A 182 5.44 -11.34 -9.74
CA SER A 182 4.37 -12.20 -10.25
C SER A 182 3.22 -12.37 -9.24
N GLU A 183 3.51 -12.40 -7.95
CA GLU A 183 2.50 -12.46 -6.89
C GLU A 183 1.78 -11.15 -6.71
N LEU A 184 2.45 -10.00 -6.89
CA LEU A 184 1.80 -8.70 -6.96
C LEU A 184 0.86 -8.59 -8.18
N PHE A 185 1.26 -9.10 -9.34
CA PHE A 185 0.34 -9.17 -10.50
C PHE A 185 -0.86 -10.09 -10.23
N ALA A 186 -0.65 -11.22 -9.56
CA ALA A 186 -1.74 -12.11 -9.15
C ALA A 186 -2.69 -11.43 -8.16
N LEU A 187 -2.16 -10.60 -7.23
CA LEU A 187 -2.95 -9.79 -6.31
C LEU A 187 -3.80 -8.76 -7.05
N MET A 188 -3.20 -7.96 -7.93
CA MET A 188 -3.93 -6.98 -8.73
C MET A 188 -5.02 -7.65 -9.60
N HIS A 189 -4.70 -8.78 -10.22
CA HIS A 189 -5.67 -9.55 -11.02
C HIS A 189 -6.80 -10.10 -10.16
N GLY A 190 -6.50 -10.64 -8.97
CA GLY A 190 -7.49 -11.24 -8.09
C GLY A 190 -8.42 -10.23 -7.40
N ASN A 191 -8.01 -8.98 -7.30
CA ASN A 191 -8.79 -7.91 -6.67
C ASN A 191 -9.49 -7.01 -7.70
N ARG A 192 -9.32 -7.28 -8.99
CA ARG A 192 -9.86 -6.45 -10.06
C ARG A 192 -11.38 -6.54 -10.15
N ASN A 193 -12.05 -5.40 -10.06
CA ASN A 193 -13.48 -5.28 -10.28
C ASN A 193 -13.80 -5.08 -11.77
N VAL A 194 -14.97 -5.58 -12.19
CA VAL A 194 -15.50 -5.37 -13.54
C VAL A 194 -15.89 -3.89 -13.70
N LEU A 195 -15.65 -3.34 -14.89
CA LEU A 195 -15.98 -1.95 -15.25
C LEU A 195 -15.31 -0.88 -14.38
N ASP A 196 -14.11 -1.18 -13.89
CA ASP A 196 -13.28 -0.24 -13.13
C ASP A 196 -11.91 -0.01 -13.82
N PRO A 197 -11.88 0.51 -15.06
CA PRO A 197 -10.62 0.73 -15.77
C PRO A 197 -9.72 1.76 -15.09
N PHE A 198 -10.32 2.73 -14.39
CA PHE A 198 -9.58 3.67 -13.54
C PHE A 198 -8.83 2.92 -12.42
N GLY A 199 -9.54 2.09 -11.66
CA GLY A 199 -8.95 1.31 -10.57
C GLY A 199 -7.90 0.30 -11.07
N TRP A 200 -8.05 -0.26 -12.27
CA TRP A 200 -7.01 -1.12 -12.84
C TRP A 200 -5.71 -0.36 -13.12
N GLY A 201 -5.83 0.85 -13.69
CA GLY A 201 -4.68 1.73 -13.94
C GLY A 201 -4.04 2.23 -12.65
N ALA A 202 -4.87 2.63 -11.67
CA ALA A 202 -4.42 3.09 -10.35
C ALA A 202 -3.66 1.97 -9.62
N ALA A 203 -4.24 0.77 -9.52
CA ALA A 203 -3.59 -0.37 -8.88
C ALA A 203 -2.25 -0.74 -9.56
N LEU A 204 -2.19 -0.70 -10.89
CA LEU A 204 -0.95 -0.95 -11.62
C LEU A 204 0.12 0.10 -11.29
N PHE A 205 -0.26 1.37 -11.22
CA PHE A 205 0.67 2.44 -10.88
C PHE A 205 1.11 2.36 -9.39
N GLU A 206 0.17 2.14 -8.48
CA GLU A 206 0.42 2.06 -7.03
C GLU A 206 1.32 0.87 -6.66
N PHE A 207 0.93 -0.34 -7.05
CA PHE A 207 1.74 -1.54 -6.78
C PHE A 207 3.02 -1.58 -7.60
N GLY A 208 3.00 -1.07 -8.84
CA GLY A 208 4.19 -0.98 -9.69
C GLY A 208 5.22 -0.02 -9.11
N SER A 209 4.83 1.21 -8.74
CA SER A 209 5.71 2.18 -8.10
C SER A 209 6.17 1.71 -6.72
N THR A 210 5.30 1.06 -5.95
CA THR A 210 5.64 0.43 -4.68
C THR A 210 6.72 -0.62 -4.86
N TRP A 211 6.54 -1.55 -5.81
CA TRP A 211 7.55 -2.57 -6.09
C TRP A 211 8.89 -1.96 -6.49
N LEU A 212 8.88 -0.98 -7.40
CA LEU A 212 10.10 -0.26 -7.79
C LEU A 212 10.81 0.40 -6.61
N LEU A 213 10.04 0.90 -5.64
CA LEU A 213 10.57 1.63 -4.49
C LEU A 213 11.16 0.72 -3.40
N ILE A 214 10.46 -0.37 -3.06
CA ILE A 214 10.77 -1.16 -1.85
C ILE A 214 11.33 -2.56 -2.12
N GLN A 215 11.34 -3.03 -3.38
CA GLN A 215 11.83 -4.38 -3.67
C GLN A 215 13.30 -4.55 -3.26
N LYS A 216 13.61 -5.72 -2.74
CA LYS A 216 14.95 -6.21 -2.45
C LYS A 216 15.07 -7.59 -3.10
N ASP A 217 16.01 -7.76 -3.99
CA ASP A 217 16.22 -9.01 -4.75
C ASP A 217 14.92 -9.51 -5.46
N GLY A 218 14.14 -8.56 -6.02
CA GLY A 218 12.89 -8.86 -6.73
C GLY A 218 11.70 -9.20 -5.83
N ARG A 219 11.76 -8.90 -4.53
CA ARG A 219 10.71 -9.20 -3.55
C ARG A 219 10.34 -7.99 -2.70
N CYS A 220 9.06 -7.80 -2.46
CA CYS A 220 8.53 -6.82 -1.50
C CYS A 220 8.33 -7.50 -0.15
N HIS A 221 9.06 -7.07 0.86
CA HIS A 221 8.89 -7.58 2.22
C HIS A 221 7.62 -7.02 2.85
N LYS A 222 6.93 -7.87 3.63
CA LYS A 222 5.66 -7.54 4.30
C LYS A 222 5.73 -6.27 5.14
N GLU A 223 6.79 -6.10 5.93
CA GLU A 223 6.95 -4.93 6.78
C GLU A 223 7.24 -3.64 5.98
N ASP A 224 7.98 -3.74 4.88
CA ASP A 224 8.19 -2.59 4.00
C ASP A 224 6.86 -2.21 3.31
N LEU A 225 6.05 -3.19 2.89
CA LEU A 225 4.72 -2.94 2.34
C LEU A 225 3.75 -2.37 3.39
N ARG A 226 3.79 -2.84 4.66
CA ARG A 226 3.06 -2.23 5.78
C ARG A 226 3.42 -0.75 5.92
N GLY A 227 4.73 -0.44 5.87
CA GLY A 227 5.23 0.92 5.92
C GLY A 227 4.83 1.79 4.72
N VAL A 228 4.48 1.20 3.57
CA VAL A 228 3.85 1.93 2.46
C VAL A 228 2.44 2.35 2.85
N TYR A 229 1.65 1.48 3.47
CA TYR A 229 0.26 1.81 3.85
C TYR A 229 0.17 2.99 4.83
N ASP A 230 1.05 3.11 5.81
CA ASP A 230 1.06 4.28 6.71
C ASP A 230 2.01 5.41 6.26
N GLY A 231 2.75 5.20 5.17
CA GLY A 231 3.71 6.19 4.66
C GLY A 231 5.03 6.26 5.44
N SER A 232 5.20 5.51 6.54
CA SER A 232 6.40 5.55 7.37
C SER A 232 7.69 5.23 6.58
N ILE A 233 7.58 4.35 5.59
CA ILE A 233 8.72 3.96 4.76
C ILE A 233 9.24 5.11 3.88
N PHE A 234 8.38 6.04 3.47
CA PHE A 234 8.79 7.17 2.61
C PHE A 234 9.74 8.11 3.35
N TRP A 235 9.42 8.40 4.62
CA TRP A 235 10.28 9.20 5.49
C TRP A 235 11.63 8.54 5.73
N ARG A 236 11.63 7.22 5.97
CA ARG A 236 12.85 6.42 6.15
C ARG A 236 13.73 6.43 4.89
N ILE A 237 13.13 6.17 3.72
CA ILE A 237 13.87 6.16 2.45
C ILE A 237 14.45 7.55 2.16
N ARG A 238 13.66 8.62 2.35
CA ARG A 238 14.13 9.98 2.19
C ARG A 238 15.33 10.28 3.09
N GLU A 239 15.24 9.93 4.37
CA GLU A 239 16.32 10.15 5.33
C GLU A 239 17.59 9.39 4.95
N GLU A 240 17.48 8.13 4.58
CA GLU A 240 18.60 7.32 4.11
C GLU A 240 19.27 7.94 2.87
N ARG A 241 18.48 8.47 1.94
CA ARG A 241 18.98 9.10 0.71
C ARG A 241 19.62 10.45 0.93
N THR A 242 19.06 11.29 1.79
CA THR A 242 19.62 12.62 2.09
C THR A 242 20.95 12.55 2.83
N LYS A 243 21.20 11.48 3.58
CA LYS A 243 22.46 11.25 4.30
C LYS A 243 23.57 10.59 3.44
N GLY A 244 23.21 10.06 2.25
CA GLY A 244 24.11 9.33 1.38
C GLY A 244 24.49 10.08 0.11
N PRO A 245 25.52 9.64 -0.63
CA PRO A 245 25.93 10.25 -1.90
C PRO A 245 24.89 10.09 -3.02
N GLY A 246 23.87 9.27 -2.84
CA GLY A 246 22.87 8.92 -3.86
C GLY A 246 21.73 9.92 -4.06
N TRP A 247 21.61 10.97 -3.24
CA TRP A 247 20.53 11.96 -3.32
C TRP A 247 20.32 12.56 -4.74
N ASN A 248 21.38 12.79 -5.49
CA ASN A 248 21.33 13.41 -6.82
C ASN A 248 21.46 12.39 -7.98
N GLN A 249 21.59 11.11 -7.72
CA GLN A 249 21.96 10.11 -8.74
C GLN A 249 20.76 9.30 -9.27
N GLY A 250 19.54 9.72 -9.04
CA GLY A 250 18.33 9.03 -9.49
C GLY A 250 18.16 8.99 -11.01
N TRP A 251 18.99 8.24 -11.72
CA TRP A 251 18.90 8.00 -13.16
C TRP A 251 18.11 6.74 -13.52
N GLY A 252 17.75 5.91 -12.54
CA GLY A 252 16.94 4.71 -12.74
C GLY A 252 15.44 4.98 -12.65
N ILE A 253 14.62 4.05 -13.18
CA ILE A 253 13.15 4.12 -13.08
C ILE A 253 12.70 4.00 -11.61
N GLY A 254 13.46 3.44 -10.73
CA GLY A 254 13.14 3.28 -9.30
C GLY A 254 14.24 3.73 -8.35
N GLY A 255 15.12 4.63 -8.77
CA GLY A 255 16.25 5.10 -7.96
C GLY A 255 17.32 4.02 -7.72
N ASP A 256 18.28 4.33 -6.84
CA ASP A 256 19.49 3.53 -6.67
C ASP A 256 19.24 2.11 -6.17
N ARG A 257 18.18 1.88 -5.37
CA ARG A 257 17.80 0.55 -4.91
C ARG A 257 17.35 -0.34 -6.05
N PHE A 258 16.65 0.23 -7.04
CA PHE A 258 16.23 -0.52 -8.21
C PHE A 258 17.42 -0.83 -9.13
N VAL A 259 18.28 0.14 -9.40
CA VAL A 259 19.45 -0.03 -10.27
C VAL A 259 20.51 -0.93 -9.61
N GLY A 260 20.66 -0.87 -8.29
CA GLY A 260 21.61 -1.70 -7.55
C GLY A 260 21.17 -3.14 -7.32
N SER A 261 19.87 -3.42 -7.33
CA SER A 261 19.33 -4.75 -7.00
C SER A 261 18.88 -5.57 -8.20
N VAL A 262 18.65 -4.96 -9.36
CA VAL A 262 18.38 -5.69 -10.60
C VAL A 262 19.69 -5.82 -11.36
N LYS A 263 20.32 -6.98 -11.25
CA LYS A 263 21.32 -7.40 -12.23
C LYS A 263 20.57 -7.68 -13.52
N ILE A 264 20.64 -6.74 -14.45
CA ILE A 264 20.20 -6.95 -15.84
C ILE A 264 21.19 -7.92 -16.51
#